data_a1ee1d741a21a7d97bb5f8033089ab80
#
_entry.id   a1ee1d741a21a7d97bb5f8033089ab80
#
_cell.length_a   1.000
_cell.length_b   1.000
_cell.length_c   1.000
_cell.angle_alpha   90.00
_cell.angle_beta   90.00
_cell.angle_gamma   90.00
#
_symmetry.space_group_name_H-M   'P 1'
#
loop_
_entity.id
_entity.type
_entity.pdbx_description
1 polymer ?
#
loop_
_entity_poly.entity_id
_entity_poly.type
_entity_poly.pdbx_seq_one_letter_code
_entity_poly.pdbx_strand_id
1 'polypeptide(L)'
;MGAGGQRLPRGARLRDPRDFQRVNRTGVRSASTHFVAVVAPTRAASEVKLGLAVSRRVGNAVARNRVKRLVREWFRRNRSGLPPATDWVVIARSGAADLSASAIATELGRLATR
;
A
#
# COMPACT_ATOMS: atom_id res chain seq x y z
N MET A 1 -11.26 19.93 11.31
CA MET A 1 -11.12 19.32 10.09
C MET A 1 -10.72 17.86 10.17
N GLY A 2 -11.62 17.04 10.03
CA GLY A 2 -11.42 15.65 10.29
C GLY A 2 -10.52 14.95 9.28
N ALA A 3 -9.24 15.07 9.44
CA ALA A 3 -8.31 14.38 8.56
C ALA A 3 -8.59 12.88 8.53
N GLY A 4 -9.08 12.32 9.63
CA GLY A 4 -9.39 10.91 9.70
C GLY A 4 -10.49 10.44 8.75
N GLY A 5 -11.33 11.35 8.25
CA GLY A 5 -12.37 11.01 7.31
C GLY A 5 -11.95 11.06 5.85
N GLN A 6 -10.75 11.52 5.57
CA GLN A 6 -10.31 11.70 4.20
C GLN A 6 -9.87 10.38 3.59
N ARG A 7 -10.21 10.20 2.35
CA ARG A 7 -9.76 9.05 1.57
C ARG A 7 -8.53 9.42 0.78
N LEU A 8 -7.75 8.40 0.43
CA LEU A 8 -6.66 8.56 -0.51
C LEU A 8 -7.23 9.09 -1.83
N PRO A 9 -6.69 10.19 -2.39
CA PRO A 9 -7.19 10.76 -3.65
C PRO A 9 -7.18 9.74 -4.79
N ARG A 10 -8.10 9.88 -5.72
CA ARG A 10 -8.18 8.98 -6.88
C ARG A 10 -6.88 8.95 -7.66
N GLY A 11 -6.25 10.10 -7.86
CA GLY A 11 -4.98 10.19 -8.58
C GLY A 11 -3.82 9.50 -7.86
N ALA A 12 -3.99 9.18 -6.57
CA ALA A 12 -2.99 8.47 -5.80
C ALA A 12 -3.21 6.96 -5.79
N ARG A 13 -4.19 6.46 -6.53
CA ARG A 13 -4.50 5.03 -6.59
C ARG A 13 -4.06 4.45 -7.91
N LEU A 14 -3.34 3.35 -7.82
CA LEU A 14 -2.94 2.57 -8.99
C LEU A 14 -4.11 1.65 -9.35
N ARG A 15 -4.66 1.78 -10.55
CA ARG A 15 -5.88 1.06 -10.95
C ARG A 15 -5.71 0.16 -12.15
N ASP A 16 -4.86 0.55 -13.09
CA ASP A 16 -4.69 -0.19 -14.34
C ASP A 16 -3.95 -1.48 -14.04
N PRO A 17 -4.49 -2.65 -14.43
CA PRO A 17 -3.79 -3.92 -14.26
C PRO A 17 -2.39 -3.93 -14.87
N ARG A 18 -2.17 -3.19 -15.95
CA ARG A 18 -0.85 -3.09 -16.57
C ARG A 18 0.16 -2.42 -15.66
N ASP A 19 -0.27 -1.45 -14.85
CA ASP A 19 0.60 -0.80 -13.87
C ASP A 19 0.99 -1.77 -12.77
N PHE A 20 0.06 -2.58 -12.27
CA PHE A 20 0.36 -3.63 -11.30
C PHE A 20 1.40 -4.60 -11.85
N GLN A 21 1.22 -5.04 -13.09
CA GLN A 21 2.15 -5.97 -13.74
C GLN A 21 3.54 -5.34 -13.90
N ARG A 22 3.57 -4.08 -14.34
CA ARG A 22 4.83 -3.36 -14.51
C ARG A 22 5.57 -3.22 -13.19
N VAL A 23 4.89 -2.79 -12.13
CA VAL A 23 5.49 -2.63 -10.82
C VAL A 23 6.00 -3.96 -10.29
N ASN A 24 5.20 -5.02 -10.40
CA ASN A 24 5.60 -6.34 -9.95
C ASN A 24 6.81 -6.88 -10.70
N ARG A 25 6.92 -6.57 -11.99
CA ARG A 25 8.01 -7.06 -12.82
C ARG A 25 9.30 -6.27 -12.63
N THR A 26 9.20 -4.95 -12.50
CA THR A 26 10.38 -4.06 -12.53
C THR A 26 10.72 -3.45 -11.18
N GLY A 27 9.83 -3.56 -10.19
CA GLY A 27 10.00 -2.91 -8.92
C GLY A 27 10.95 -3.63 -7.97
N VAL A 28 11.41 -2.89 -6.98
CA VAL A 28 12.22 -3.43 -5.89
C VAL A 28 11.28 -3.94 -4.81
N ARG A 29 11.46 -5.19 -4.40
CA ARG A 29 10.63 -5.85 -3.40
C ARG A 29 11.27 -5.75 -2.02
N SER A 30 10.44 -5.44 -1.04
CA SER A 30 10.78 -5.55 0.39
C SER A 30 9.68 -6.34 1.07
N ALA A 31 10.03 -7.25 1.95
CA ALA A 31 9.05 -8.09 2.62
C ALA A 31 9.17 -7.99 4.13
N SER A 32 8.03 -8.05 4.79
CA SER A 32 7.92 -8.20 6.23
C SER A 32 7.07 -9.43 6.51
N THR A 33 6.75 -9.67 7.78
CA THR A 33 5.96 -10.85 8.15
C THR A 33 4.61 -10.89 7.46
N HIS A 34 3.92 -9.76 7.35
CA HIS A 34 2.53 -9.72 6.88
C HIS A 34 2.32 -8.92 5.61
N PHE A 35 3.36 -8.26 5.10
CA PHE A 35 3.24 -7.43 3.90
C PHE A 35 4.45 -7.55 3.00
N VAL A 36 4.21 -7.35 1.71
CA VAL A 36 5.27 -7.17 0.72
C VAL A 36 5.01 -5.83 0.04
N ALA A 37 6.04 -5.01 -0.08
CA ALA A 37 5.96 -3.76 -0.84
C ALA A 37 6.84 -3.89 -2.07
N VAL A 38 6.29 -3.55 -3.23
CA VAL A 38 7.04 -3.50 -4.49
C VAL A 38 6.96 -2.07 -4.98
N VAL A 39 8.11 -1.46 -5.22
CA VAL A 39 8.21 -0.05 -5.57
C VAL A 39 8.94 0.12 -6.89
N ALA A 40 8.34 0.84 -7.82
CA ALA A 40 8.92 1.11 -9.13
C ALA A 40 8.76 2.59 -9.47
N PRO A 41 9.62 3.14 -10.35
CA PRO A 41 9.43 4.50 -10.83
C PRO A 41 8.08 4.64 -11.53
N THR A 42 7.39 5.74 -11.28
CA THR A 42 6.13 6.02 -11.94
C THR A 42 6.37 6.66 -13.31
N ARG A 43 5.39 6.48 -14.20
CA ARG A 43 5.37 7.20 -15.46
C ARG A 43 4.77 8.59 -15.32
N ALA A 44 4.04 8.82 -14.24
CA ALA A 44 3.38 10.09 -14.00
C ALA A 44 4.28 10.97 -13.17
N ALA A 45 4.70 12.06 -13.72
CA ALA A 45 5.52 13.12 -13.13
C ALA A 45 6.02 12.83 -11.69
N SER A 46 5.60 13.60 -10.70
CA SER A 46 6.12 13.46 -9.34
C SER A 46 5.19 12.72 -8.38
N GLU A 47 4.14 12.12 -8.89
CA GLU A 47 3.13 11.50 -8.03
C GLU A 47 3.64 10.23 -7.37
N VAL A 48 3.07 9.91 -6.22
CA VAL A 48 3.29 8.65 -5.52
C VAL A 48 1.93 7.94 -5.48
N LYS A 49 1.86 6.76 -6.08
CA LYS A 49 0.60 6.02 -6.21
C LYS A 49 0.66 4.69 -5.52
N LEU A 50 -0.50 4.24 -5.03
CA LEU A 50 -0.65 3.00 -4.29
C LEU A 50 -1.62 2.05 -4.96
N GLY A 51 -1.17 0.82 -5.22
CA GLY A 51 -2.01 -0.31 -5.55
C GLY A 51 -2.01 -1.32 -4.42
N LEU A 52 -3.13 -2.00 -4.22
CA LEU A 52 -3.29 -2.97 -3.16
C LEU A 52 -3.67 -4.33 -3.71
N ALA A 53 -3.07 -5.37 -3.15
CA ALA A 53 -3.44 -6.75 -3.44
C ALA A 53 -3.71 -7.46 -2.12
N VAL A 54 -4.99 -7.73 -1.85
CA VAL A 54 -5.42 -8.41 -0.64
C VAL A 54 -6.27 -9.60 -1.05
N SER A 55 -5.69 -10.79 -1.01
CA SER A 55 -6.36 -12.00 -1.47
C SER A 55 -7.28 -12.59 -0.40
N ARG A 56 -8.05 -13.61 -0.81
CA ARG A 56 -8.95 -14.34 0.09
C ARG A 56 -8.22 -15.03 1.23
N ARG A 57 -6.92 -15.29 1.09
CA ARG A 57 -6.12 -15.88 2.15
C ARG A 57 -5.99 -14.99 3.38
N VAL A 58 -6.16 -13.69 3.20
CA VAL A 58 -6.12 -12.75 4.32
C VAL A 58 -7.38 -12.84 5.19
N GLY A 59 -8.52 -13.11 4.56
CA GLY A 59 -9.77 -13.27 5.28
C GLY A 59 -10.98 -13.02 4.40
N ASN A 60 -12.14 -12.89 5.03
CA ASN A 60 -13.38 -12.60 4.34
C ASN A 60 -13.41 -11.14 3.85
N ALA A 61 -14.48 -10.75 3.18
CA ALA A 61 -14.58 -9.42 2.59
C ALA A 61 -14.45 -8.31 3.63
N VAL A 62 -15.03 -8.48 4.81
CA VAL A 62 -14.93 -7.48 5.88
C VAL A 62 -13.50 -7.32 6.35
N ALA A 63 -12.81 -8.43 6.58
CA ALA A 63 -11.41 -8.41 7.01
C ALA A 63 -10.51 -7.81 5.95
N ARG A 64 -10.71 -8.18 4.69
CA ARG A 64 -9.92 -7.63 3.58
C ARG A 64 -10.14 -6.12 3.43
N ASN A 65 -11.37 -5.67 3.53
CA ASN A 65 -11.68 -4.25 3.41
C ASN A 65 -11.07 -3.44 4.56
N ARG A 66 -11.02 -4.01 5.76
CA ARG A 66 -10.36 -3.39 6.90
C ARG A 66 -8.87 -3.21 6.62
N VAL A 67 -8.19 -4.25 6.14
CA VAL A 67 -6.75 -4.18 5.82
C VAL A 67 -6.52 -3.13 4.74
N LYS A 68 -7.31 -3.14 3.68
CA LYS A 68 -7.18 -2.14 2.61
C LYS A 68 -7.32 -0.72 3.15
N ARG A 69 -8.32 -0.49 3.99
CA ARG A 69 -8.55 0.84 4.58
C ARG A 69 -7.36 1.29 5.41
N LEU A 70 -6.81 0.41 6.25
CA LEU A 70 -5.69 0.75 7.11
C LEU A 70 -4.41 1.02 6.32
N VAL A 71 -4.16 0.25 5.27
CA VAL A 71 -3.00 0.50 4.40
C VAL A 71 -3.15 1.82 3.66
N ARG A 72 -4.34 2.11 3.12
CA ARG A 72 -4.60 3.39 2.44
C ARG A 72 -4.45 4.56 3.40
N GLU A 73 -4.89 4.41 4.63
CA GLU A 73 -4.77 5.46 5.65
C GLU A 73 -3.31 5.73 5.98
N TRP A 74 -2.52 4.68 6.16
CA TRP A 74 -1.09 4.83 6.38
C TRP A 74 -0.42 5.53 5.20
N PHE A 75 -0.73 5.09 3.99
CA PHE A 75 -0.15 5.66 2.77
C PHE A 75 -0.51 7.14 2.64
N ARG A 76 -1.76 7.48 2.88
CA ARG A 76 -2.23 8.87 2.82
C ARG A 76 -1.43 9.77 3.78
N ARG A 77 -1.21 9.28 5.00
CA ARG A 77 -0.50 10.05 6.03
C ARG A 77 0.99 10.17 5.77
N ASN A 78 1.58 9.22 5.11
CA ASN A 78 3.02 9.16 4.91
C ASN A 78 3.47 9.49 3.49
N ARG A 79 2.54 9.74 2.60
CA ARG A 79 2.79 9.90 1.19
C ARG A 79 3.83 10.97 0.87
N SER A 80 3.79 12.09 1.55
CA SER A 80 4.71 13.20 1.31
C SER A 80 6.15 12.86 1.72
N GLY A 81 6.33 11.89 2.60
CA GLY A 81 7.67 11.45 3.04
C GLY A 81 8.22 10.29 2.22
N LEU A 82 7.43 9.75 1.30
CA LEU A 82 7.89 8.66 0.44
C LEU A 82 8.66 9.21 -0.76
N PRO A 83 9.55 8.40 -1.37
CA PRO A 83 10.28 8.85 -2.55
C PRO A 83 9.32 9.33 -3.63
N PRO A 84 9.55 10.52 -4.21
CA PRO A 84 8.67 11.04 -5.25
C PRO A 84 8.75 10.22 -6.53
N ALA A 85 7.73 10.32 -7.36
CA ALA A 85 7.65 9.65 -8.66
C ALA A 85 7.80 8.13 -8.54
N THR A 86 7.08 7.54 -7.59
CA THR A 86 7.09 6.08 -7.40
C THR A 86 5.68 5.51 -7.38
N ASP A 87 5.54 4.30 -7.91
CA ASP A 87 4.33 3.51 -7.82
C ASP A 87 4.59 2.36 -6.85
N TRP A 88 3.69 2.21 -5.89
CA TRP A 88 3.78 1.21 -4.83
C TRP A 88 2.69 0.16 -5.02
N VAL A 89 3.07 -1.11 -4.92
CA VAL A 89 2.10 -2.20 -4.79
C VAL A 89 2.36 -2.84 -3.44
N VAL A 90 1.36 -2.79 -2.57
CA VAL A 90 1.41 -3.43 -1.25
C VAL A 90 0.55 -4.68 -1.29
N ILE A 91 1.17 -5.80 -0.99
CA ILE A 91 0.53 -7.12 -0.99
C ILE A 91 0.39 -7.56 0.46
N ALA A 92 -0.84 -7.83 0.89
CA ALA A 92 -1.08 -8.34 2.23
C ALA A 92 -0.95 -9.86 2.24
N ARG A 93 -0.32 -10.39 3.29
CA ARG A 93 -0.11 -11.82 3.48
C ARG A 93 -1.06 -12.34 4.56
N SER A 94 -1.13 -13.66 4.69
CA SER A 94 -1.92 -14.31 5.75
C SER A 94 -1.55 -13.74 7.12
N GLY A 95 -2.55 -13.50 7.95
CA GLY A 95 -2.35 -12.95 9.28
C GLY A 95 -2.46 -11.44 9.35
N ALA A 96 -2.44 -10.73 8.21
CA ALA A 96 -2.53 -9.27 8.21
C ALA A 96 -3.83 -8.77 8.83
N ALA A 97 -4.92 -9.51 8.66
CA ALA A 97 -6.23 -9.12 9.19
C ALA A 97 -6.30 -9.14 10.71
N ASP A 98 -5.40 -9.87 11.36
CA ASP A 98 -5.37 -9.98 12.81
C ASP A 98 -4.55 -8.88 13.48
N LEU A 99 -3.88 -8.05 12.70
CA LEU A 99 -3.04 -6.99 13.23
C LEU A 99 -3.88 -5.79 13.64
N SER A 100 -3.41 -5.09 14.69
CA SER A 100 -3.95 -3.79 15.05
C SER A 100 -3.57 -2.75 14.01
N ALA A 101 -4.27 -1.62 14.00
CA ALA A 101 -3.92 -0.52 13.11
C ALA A 101 -2.48 -0.04 13.33
N SER A 102 -2.05 0.03 14.59
CA SER A 102 -0.69 0.47 14.89
C SER A 102 0.36 -0.55 14.44
N ALA A 103 0.07 -1.84 14.56
CA ALA A 103 0.99 -2.88 14.10
C ALA A 103 1.16 -2.83 12.58
N ILE A 104 0.07 -2.60 11.84
CA ILE A 104 0.13 -2.44 10.39
C ILE A 104 0.98 -1.22 10.04
N ALA A 105 0.74 -0.08 10.70
CA ALA A 105 1.49 1.14 10.45
C ALA A 105 2.99 0.96 10.73
N THR A 106 3.33 0.27 11.82
CA THR A 106 4.73 0.00 12.16
C THR A 106 5.40 -0.86 11.09
N GLU A 107 4.72 -1.90 10.66
CA GLU A 107 5.28 -2.82 9.67
C GLU A 107 5.48 -2.14 8.31
N LEU A 108 4.50 -1.36 7.87
CA LEU A 108 4.60 -0.61 6.61
C LEU A 108 5.70 0.45 6.70
N GLY A 109 5.84 1.10 7.85
CA GLY A 109 6.90 2.08 8.06
C GLY A 109 8.28 1.48 7.91
N ARG A 110 8.48 0.27 8.40
CA ARG A 110 9.75 -0.44 8.23
C ARG A 110 10.03 -0.77 6.77
N LEU A 111 9.01 -1.16 6.02
CA LEU A 111 9.17 -1.43 4.60
C LEU A 111 9.53 -0.16 3.82
N ALA A 112 8.97 0.97 4.22
CA ALA A 112 9.20 2.24 3.55
C ALA A 112 10.61 2.80 3.77
N THR A 113 11.29 2.38 4.83
CA THR A 113 12.62 2.90 5.17
C THR A 113 13.77 2.00 4.71
N ARG A 114 13.47 0.91 4.04
CA ARG A 114 14.49 -0.02 3.54
C ARG A 114 15.12 0.44 2.24
#